data_6a7765ddc4ad41b36f9d9e12c78f78bc
#
_entry.id   6a7765ddc4ad41b36f9d9e12c78f78bc
#
_cell.length_a   1.000
_cell.length_b   1.000
_cell.length_c   1.000
_cell.angle_alpha   90.00
_cell.angle_beta   90.00
_cell.angle_gamma   90.00
#
_symmetry.space_group_name_H-M   'P 1'
#
loop_
_entity.id
_entity.type
_entity.pdbx_description
1 polymer ?
#
loop_
_entity_poly.entity_id
_entity_poly.type
_entity_poly.pdbx_seq_one_letter_code
_entity_poly.pdbx_strand_id
1 'polypeptide(L)'
;GSNLYNGMRENLSNTRVNLAELVRQLKGDRSLVRTYYYNAQLTEDYDGELRDGQQRFFESLRRIPYVTVRLGRLYRRQDGTMVEKGVDVAIAVESLSLAMTDAYDCALIVSGDGDYVELVEALKRLGKHVECAMFRNQSAGILMEHADVFTPLDDLDWSKIVF
;
A
#
# COMPACT_ATOMS: atom_id res chain seq x y z
N GLY A 1 3.23 -0.24 -1.51
CA GLY A 1 4.64 -0.52 -1.24
C GLY A 1 5.44 0.76 -1.22
N SER A 2 5.80 1.28 -2.39
CA SER A 2 6.70 2.43 -2.55
C SER A 2 6.22 3.68 -1.81
N ASN A 3 4.94 3.99 -1.88
CA ASN A 3 4.34 5.14 -1.19
C ASN A 3 4.50 5.04 0.33
N LEU A 4 4.13 3.89 0.93
CA LEU A 4 4.32 3.64 2.37
C LEU A 4 5.80 3.70 2.76
N TYR A 5 6.69 3.07 1.98
CA TYR A 5 8.14 3.08 2.25
C TYR A 5 8.71 4.51 2.26
N ASN A 6 8.35 5.33 1.27
CA ASN A 6 8.79 6.71 1.19
C ASN A 6 8.26 7.53 2.37
N GLY A 7 6.98 7.37 2.71
CA GLY A 7 6.41 8.03 3.89
C GLY A 7 7.11 7.63 5.19
N MET A 8 7.41 6.34 5.38
CA MET A 8 8.18 5.89 6.55
C MET A 8 9.60 6.49 6.57
N ARG A 9 10.28 6.55 5.41
CA ARG A 9 11.62 7.12 5.31
C ARG A 9 11.64 8.61 5.66
N GLU A 10 10.59 9.34 5.32
CA GLU A 10 10.48 10.78 5.58
C GLU A 10 10.08 11.10 7.02
N ASN A 11 9.29 10.25 7.66
CA ASN A 11 8.68 10.51 8.96
C ASN A 11 9.28 9.70 10.11
N LEU A 12 9.95 8.59 9.82
CA LEU A 12 10.46 7.65 10.81
C LEU A 12 11.97 7.42 10.61
N SER A 13 12.65 7.09 11.69
CA SER A 13 14.06 6.70 11.65
C SER A 13 14.30 5.28 11.12
N ASN A 14 13.25 4.50 10.93
CA ASN A 14 13.31 3.09 10.53
C ASN A 14 12.22 2.77 9.50
N THR A 15 12.61 2.04 8.44
CA THR A 15 11.70 1.62 7.37
C THR A 15 11.38 0.12 7.39
N ARG A 16 11.86 -0.61 8.41
CA ARG A 16 11.52 -2.02 8.60
C ARG A 16 10.15 -2.12 9.26
N VAL A 17 9.17 -2.59 8.51
CA VAL A 17 7.78 -2.63 8.95
C VAL A 17 7.31 -4.04 9.28
N ASN A 18 6.70 -4.20 10.44
CA ASN A 18 5.85 -5.35 10.75
C ASN A 18 4.47 -5.11 10.13
N LEU A 19 4.27 -5.65 8.92
CA LEU A 19 3.03 -5.45 8.18
C LEU A 19 1.80 -6.01 8.93
N ALA A 20 1.95 -7.11 9.66
CA ALA A 20 0.85 -7.70 10.42
C ALA A 20 0.38 -6.76 11.54
N GLU A 21 1.32 -6.11 12.22
CA GLU A 21 0.99 -5.16 13.28
C GLU A 21 0.40 -3.86 12.72
N LEU A 22 0.95 -3.34 11.62
CA LEU A 22 0.36 -2.19 10.92
C LEU A 22 -1.10 -2.47 10.54
N VAL A 23 -1.35 -3.61 9.91
CA VAL A 23 -2.72 -4.01 9.54
C VAL A 23 -3.61 -4.18 10.76
N ARG A 24 -3.10 -4.75 11.86
CA ARG A 24 -3.84 -4.93 13.10
C ARG A 24 -4.30 -3.58 13.67
N GLN A 25 -3.44 -2.58 13.68
CA GLN A 25 -3.80 -1.24 14.17
C GLN A 25 -4.79 -0.55 13.25
N LEU A 26 -4.58 -0.63 11.94
CA LEU A 26 -5.45 0.02 10.96
C LEU A 26 -6.84 -0.62 10.87
N LYS A 27 -6.94 -1.95 10.94
CA LYS A 27 -8.25 -2.62 10.86
C LYS A 27 -9.08 -2.46 12.13
N GLY A 28 -8.47 -2.19 13.27
CA GLY A 28 -9.14 -2.19 14.57
C GLY A 28 -9.81 -3.54 14.85
N ASP A 29 -11.07 -3.52 15.29
CA ASP A 29 -11.85 -4.72 15.63
C ASP A 29 -12.49 -5.44 14.43
N ARG A 30 -12.33 -4.91 13.23
CA ARG A 30 -12.91 -5.50 12.02
C ARG A 30 -12.21 -6.82 11.64
N SER A 31 -12.96 -7.71 10.99
CA SER A 31 -12.41 -8.94 10.43
C SER A 31 -11.59 -8.63 9.18
N LEU A 32 -10.37 -9.17 9.11
CA LEU A 32 -9.52 -9.04 7.94
C LEU A 32 -9.89 -10.09 6.90
N VAL A 33 -10.32 -9.64 5.72
CA VAL A 33 -10.50 -10.53 4.56
C VAL A 33 -9.14 -10.87 3.97
N ARG A 34 -8.37 -9.86 3.55
CA ARG A 34 -7.02 -10.02 2.99
C ARG A 34 -6.27 -8.68 2.91
N THR A 35 -4.96 -8.75 3.04
CA THR A 35 -4.06 -7.65 2.75
C THR A 35 -3.36 -7.90 1.41
N TYR A 36 -3.40 -6.94 0.53
CA TYR A 36 -2.65 -6.93 -0.72
C TYR A 36 -1.49 -5.94 -0.60
N TYR A 37 -0.28 -6.46 -0.76
CA TYR A 37 0.93 -5.64 -0.75
C TYR A 37 1.46 -5.49 -2.17
N TYR A 38 1.33 -4.31 -2.73
CA TYR A 38 1.79 -4.01 -4.09
C TYR A 38 3.14 -3.32 -4.06
N ASN A 39 4.05 -3.72 -4.92
CA ASN A 39 5.35 -3.07 -5.11
C ASN A 39 5.90 -3.43 -6.50
N ALA A 40 6.94 -2.72 -6.95
CA ALA A 40 7.71 -3.14 -8.11
C ALA A 40 9.00 -3.84 -7.67
N GLN A 41 9.35 -4.91 -8.38
CA GLN A 41 10.57 -5.65 -8.13
C GLN A 41 11.78 -4.89 -8.68
N LEU A 42 12.84 -4.76 -7.89
CA LEU A 42 14.12 -4.22 -8.34
C LEU A 42 14.71 -5.10 -9.44
N THR A 43 15.24 -4.47 -10.47
CA THR A 43 15.87 -5.12 -11.63
C THR A 43 17.37 -5.30 -11.42
N GLU A 44 18.05 -5.91 -12.39
CA GLU A 44 19.51 -6.12 -12.37
C GLU A 44 20.32 -4.81 -12.36
N ASP A 45 19.70 -3.69 -12.72
CA ASP A 45 20.29 -2.35 -12.65
C ASP A 45 20.57 -1.86 -11.23
N TYR A 46 19.96 -2.52 -10.22
CA TYR A 46 20.16 -2.18 -8.82
C TYR A 46 21.23 -3.05 -8.17
N ASP A 47 21.83 -2.51 -7.12
CA ASP A 47 22.79 -3.24 -6.29
C ASP A 47 22.23 -4.58 -5.83
N GLY A 48 23.07 -5.63 -5.89
CA GLY A 48 22.65 -6.99 -5.55
C GLY A 48 22.17 -7.14 -4.11
N GLU A 49 22.78 -6.45 -3.15
CA GLU A 49 22.36 -6.50 -1.74
C GLU A 49 20.99 -5.89 -1.52
N LEU A 50 20.71 -4.78 -2.20
CA LEU A 50 19.38 -4.13 -2.15
C LEU A 50 18.31 -5.03 -2.74
N ARG A 51 18.60 -5.65 -3.86
CA ARG A 51 17.69 -6.59 -4.55
C ARG A 51 17.41 -7.82 -3.69
N ASP A 52 18.45 -8.43 -3.14
CA ASP A 52 18.33 -9.58 -2.25
C ASP A 52 17.59 -9.22 -0.95
N GLY A 53 17.83 -8.01 -0.41
CA GLY A 53 17.09 -7.47 0.72
C GLY A 53 15.60 -7.34 0.43
N GLN A 54 15.24 -6.78 -0.72
CA GLN A 54 13.86 -6.66 -1.17
C GLN A 54 13.21 -8.05 -1.36
N GLN A 55 13.93 -9.00 -1.96
CA GLN A 55 13.43 -10.35 -2.16
C GLN A 55 13.13 -11.05 -0.83
N ARG A 56 14.08 -11.02 0.13
CA ARG A 56 13.86 -11.55 1.48
C ARG A 56 12.67 -10.91 2.18
N PHE A 57 12.48 -9.60 1.99
CA PHE A 57 11.31 -8.90 2.52
C PHE A 57 10.01 -9.44 1.91
N PHE A 58 9.92 -9.57 0.59
CA PHE A 58 8.72 -10.13 -0.05
C PHE A 58 8.44 -11.57 0.36
N GLU A 59 9.48 -12.39 0.54
CA GLU A 59 9.33 -13.74 1.06
C GLU A 59 8.80 -13.76 2.49
N SER A 60 9.25 -12.82 3.33
CA SER A 60 8.72 -12.67 4.69
C SER A 60 7.24 -12.30 4.69
N LEU A 61 6.82 -11.41 3.80
CA LEU A 61 5.42 -11.02 3.66
C LEU A 61 4.51 -12.18 3.22
N ARG A 62 5.00 -13.02 2.29
CA ARG A 62 4.23 -14.19 1.80
C ARG A 62 3.97 -15.25 2.88
N ARG A 63 4.74 -15.23 3.98
CA ARG A 63 4.53 -16.13 5.13
C ARG A 63 3.49 -15.64 6.11
N ILE A 64 3.06 -14.38 6.01
CA ILE A 64 2.04 -13.80 6.87
C ILE A 64 0.66 -14.29 6.39
N PRO A 65 -0.16 -14.89 7.25
CA PRO A 65 -1.52 -15.30 6.87
C PRO A 65 -2.34 -14.14 6.32
N TYR A 66 -3.13 -14.40 5.29
CA TYR A 66 -3.99 -13.41 4.61
C TYR A 66 -3.25 -12.25 3.95
N VAL A 67 -1.94 -12.38 3.69
CA VAL A 67 -1.16 -11.41 2.91
C VAL A 67 -0.88 -11.97 1.52
N THR A 68 -1.17 -11.18 0.51
CA THR A 68 -0.86 -11.47 -0.90
C THR A 68 0.08 -10.39 -1.44
N VAL A 69 1.24 -10.79 -1.95
CA VAL A 69 2.21 -9.88 -2.58
C VAL A 69 1.94 -9.83 -4.08
N ARG A 70 1.79 -8.64 -4.61
CA ARG A 70 1.63 -8.34 -6.03
C ARG A 70 2.80 -7.49 -6.51
N LEU A 71 3.49 -7.93 -7.54
CA LEU A 71 4.68 -7.25 -8.04
C LEU A 71 4.41 -6.68 -9.43
N GLY A 72 4.54 -5.37 -9.54
CA GLY A 72 4.67 -4.66 -10.81
C GLY A 72 6.08 -4.77 -11.37
N ARG A 73 6.34 -4.03 -12.44
CA ARG A 73 7.65 -4.02 -13.12
C ARG A 73 8.27 -2.64 -13.05
N LEU A 74 9.59 -2.60 -12.87
CA LEU A 74 10.39 -1.41 -13.09
C LEU A 74 10.87 -1.35 -14.52
N TYR A 75 10.81 -0.16 -15.11
CA TYR A 75 11.33 0.12 -16.45
C TYR A 75 12.30 1.28 -16.39
N ARG A 76 13.44 1.14 -17.05
CA ARG A 76 14.39 2.23 -17.20
C ARG A 76 14.01 3.08 -18.42
N ARG A 77 13.83 4.37 -18.21
CA ARG A 77 13.64 5.35 -19.29
C ARG A 77 14.96 5.64 -20.00
N GLN A 78 14.88 6.28 -21.17
CA GLN A 78 16.06 6.67 -21.93
C GLN A 78 16.96 7.67 -21.19
N ASP A 79 16.40 8.48 -20.30
CA ASP A 79 17.10 9.41 -19.41
C ASP A 79 17.74 8.73 -18.18
N GLY A 80 17.63 7.41 -18.07
CA GLY A 80 18.15 6.61 -16.97
C GLY A 80 17.23 6.53 -15.75
N THR A 81 16.11 7.24 -15.70
CA THR A 81 15.17 7.19 -14.58
C THR A 81 14.42 5.86 -14.55
N MET A 82 14.18 5.35 -13.35
CA MET A 82 13.39 4.14 -13.15
C MET A 82 11.94 4.52 -12.89
N VAL A 83 11.02 3.83 -13.58
CA VAL A 83 9.57 4.06 -13.46
C VAL A 83 8.87 2.76 -13.15
N GLU A 84 8.07 2.80 -12.11
CA GLU A 84 7.17 1.72 -11.75
C GLU A 84 5.97 1.71 -12.71
N LYS A 85 5.61 0.53 -13.23
CA LYS A 85 4.47 0.37 -14.12
C LYS A 85 3.57 -0.77 -13.69
N GLY A 86 2.27 -0.51 -13.82
CA GLY A 86 1.22 -1.50 -13.65
C GLY A 86 0.79 -1.74 -12.21
N VAL A 87 1.44 -1.12 -11.22
CA VAL A 87 1.05 -1.24 -9.81
C VAL A 87 -0.31 -0.59 -9.58
N ASP A 88 -0.48 0.67 -9.99
CA ASP A 88 -1.73 1.41 -9.79
C ASP A 88 -2.91 0.78 -10.53
N VAL A 89 -2.66 0.35 -11.76
CA VAL A 89 -3.66 -0.39 -12.55
C VAL A 89 -4.01 -1.72 -11.87
N ALA A 90 -3.03 -2.45 -11.33
CA ALA A 90 -3.28 -3.70 -10.63
C ALA A 90 -4.09 -3.49 -9.34
N ILE A 91 -3.79 -2.44 -8.56
CA ILE A 91 -4.55 -2.04 -7.38
C ILE A 91 -6.00 -1.76 -7.77
N ALA A 92 -6.22 -0.91 -8.78
CA ALA A 92 -7.55 -0.53 -9.21
C ALA A 92 -8.36 -1.73 -9.73
N VAL A 93 -7.80 -2.53 -10.63
CA VAL A 93 -8.48 -3.67 -11.23
C VAL A 93 -8.81 -4.74 -10.18
N GLU A 94 -7.86 -5.09 -9.31
CA GLU A 94 -8.08 -6.12 -8.28
C GLU A 94 -9.09 -5.65 -7.23
N SER A 95 -8.99 -4.38 -6.78
CA SER A 95 -9.96 -3.81 -5.82
C SER A 95 -11.38 -3.80 -6.38
N LEU A 96 -11.57 -3.35 -7.62
CA LEU A 96 -12.88 -3.33 -8.28
C LEU A 96 -13.44 -4.74 -8.52
N SER A 97 -12.61 -5.67 -8.99
CA SER A 97 -13.03 -7.06 -9.22
C SER A 97 -13.52 -7.72 -7.93
N LEU A 98 -12.83 -7.49 -6.82
CA LEU A 98 -13.23 -8.01 -5.51
C LEU A 98 -14.49 -7.32 -4.97
N ALA A 99 -14.65 -6.01 -5.20
CA ALA A 99 -15.86 -5.28 -4.84
C ALA A 99 -17.09 -5.79 -5.60
N MET A 100 -16.96 -6.03 -6.92
CA MET A 100 -18.02 -6.55 -7.78
C MET A 100 -18.46 -7.96 -7.41
N THR A 101 -17.60 -8.77 -6.79
CA THR A 101 -17.92 -10.11 -6.29
C THR A 101 -18.32 -10.11 -4.82
N ASP A 102 -18.50 -8.94 -4.23
CA ASP A 102 -18.87 -8.75 -2.82
C ASP A 102 -17.92 -9.44 -1.83
N ALA A 103 -16.62 -9.47 -2.17
CA ALA A 103 -15.61 -10.14 -1.36
C ALA A 103 -15.21 -9.37 -0.09
N TYR A 104 -15.59 -8.11 0.04
CA TYR A 104 -15.36 -7.26 1.22
C TYR A 104 -16.39 -6.13 1.31
N ASP A 105 -16.57 -5.60 2.52
CA ASP A 105 -17.45 -4.44 2.79
C ASP A 105 -16.67 -3.12 2.90
N CYS A 106 -15.41 -3.20 3.36
CA CYS A 106 -14.55 -2.05 3.57
C CYS A 106 -13.21 -2.23 2.87
N ALA A 107 -12.84 -1.25 2.04
CA ALA A 107 -11.51 -1.13 1.46
C ALA A 107 -10.69 -0.12 2.26
N LEU A 108 -9.50 -0.51 2.73
CA LEU A 108 -8.53 0.39 3.36
C LEU A 108 -7.32 0.53 2.44
N ILE A 109 -7.12 1.73 1.90
CA ILE A 109 -6.05 2.08 0.97
C ILE A 109 -4.94 2.80 1.74
N VAL A 110 -3.75 2.18 1.81
CA VAL A 110 -2.56 2.79 2.44
C VAL A 110 -1.70 3.42 1.36
N SER A 111 -2.05 4.64 1.01
CA SER A 111 -1.35 5.44 0.00
C SER A 111 -1.69 6.92 0.14
N GLY A 112 -0.73 7.79 -0.17
CA GLY A 112 -0.92 9.24 -0.32
C GLY A 112 -1.09 9.70 -1.77
N ASP A 113 -1.31 8.79 -2.71
CA ASP A 113 -1.39 9.09 -4.13
C ASP A 113 -2.79 9.53 -4.55
N GLY A 114 -2.90 10.77 -5.05
CA GLY A 114 -4.16 11.34 -5.53
C GLY A 114 -4.77 10.62 -6.75
N ASP A 115 -3.97 9.85 -7.49
CA ASP A 115 -4.45 9.09 -8.65
C ASP A 115 -5.48 8.00 -8.26
N TYR A 116 -5.58 7.66 -6.96
CA TYR A 116 -6.60 6.72 -6.47
C TYR A 116 -7.98 7.34 -6.21
N VAL A 117 -8.19 8.63 -6.42
CA VAL A 117 -9.52 9.27 -6.24
C VAL A 117 -10.59 8.57 -7.08
N GLU A 118 -10.32 8.32 -8.35
CA GLU A 118 -11.28 7.62 -9.23
C GLU A 118 -11.59 6.19 -8.76
N LEU A 119 -10.60 5.50 -8.18
CA LEU A 119 -10.82 4.19 -7.56
C LEU A 119 -11.73 4.29 -6.34
N VAL A 120 -11.46 5.25 -5.45
CA VAL A 120 -12.28 5.51 -4.25
C VAL A 120 -13.74 5.76 -4.64
N GLU A 121 -13.97 6.67 -5.59
CA GLU A 121 -15.31 6.98 -6.09
C GLU A 121 -16.01 5.76 -6.73
N ALA A 122 -15.26 4.95 -7.49
CA ALA A 122 -15.80 3.74 -8.10
C ALA A 122 -16.20 2.69 -7.05
N LEU A 123 -15.39 2.49 -6.02
CA LEU A 123 -15.70 1.57 -4.92
C LEU A 123 -16.92 2.04 -4.11
N LYS A 124 -17.02 3.35 -3.84
CA LYS A 124 -18.20 3.94 -3.17
C LYS A 124 -19.48 3.76 -3.99
N ARG A 125 -19.40 3.92 -5.33
CA ARG A 125 -20.56 3.63 -6.22
C ARG A 125 -20.99 2.16 -6.18
N LEU A 126 -20.05 1.23 -5.87
CA LEU A 126 -20.37 -0.19 -5.64
C LEU A 126 -20.87 -0.47 -4.22
N GLY A 127 -21.12 0.56 -3.41
CA GLY A 127 -21.63 0.45 -2.04
C GLY A 127 -20.57 0.03 -1.01
N LYS A 128 -19.28 0.17 -1.33
CA LYS A 128 -18.21 -0.16 -0.39
C LYS A 128 -17.86 1.03 0.47
N HIS A 129 -17.56 0.78 1.75
CA HIS A 129 -16.92 1.75 2.63
C HIS A 129 -15.44 1.86 2.27
N VAL A 130 -14.93 3.09 2.10
CA VAL A 130 -13.56 3.30 1.66
C VAL A 130 -12.80 4.18 2.64
N GLU A 131 -11.73 3.64 3.19
CA GLU A 131 -10.83 4.34 4.11
C GLU A 131 -9.47 4.54 3.46
N CYS A 132 -8.81 5.66 3.78
CA CYS A 132 -7.45 5.95 3.37
C CYS A 132 -6.56 6.15 4.59
N ALA A 133 -5.32 5.65 4.52
CA ALA A 133 -4.32 5.90 5.55
C ALA A 133 -3.00 6.34 4.91
N MET A 134 -2.44 7.46 5.40
CA MET A 134 -1.16 8.02 4.96
C MET A 134 -0.58 8.93 6.03
N PHE A 135 0.70 9.27 5.90
CA PHE A 135 1.29 10.33 6.73
C PHE A 135 0.74 11.71 6.31
N ARG A 136 0.57 12.61 7.28
CA ARG A 136 -0.01 13.95 7.05
C ARG A 136 0.76 14.78 6.03
N ASN A 137 2.08 14.58 5.92
CA ASN A 137 2.92 15.28 4.94
C ASN A 137 2.91 14.69 3.53
N GLN A 138 2.31 13.52 3.34
CA GLN A 138 2.12 12.93 2.03
C GLN A 138 0.86 13.53 1.37
N SER A 139 0.99 14.61 0.70
CA SER A 139 0.05 15.65 0.30
C SER A 139 -1.17 15.24 -0.56
N ALA A 140 -1.80 14.14 -0.30
CA ALA A 140 -3.05 13.80 -0.98
C ALA A 140 -4.27 14.34 -0.23
N GLY A 141 -4.33 15.63 0.06
CA GLY A 141 -5.52 16.27 0.57
C GLY A 141 -6.78 15.88 -0.21
N ILE A 142 -6.64 15.76 -1.52
CA ILE A 142 -7.72 15.32 -2.40
C ILE A 142 -8.21 13.89 -2.07
N LEU A 143 -7.33 12.95 -1.77
CA LEU A 143 -7.74 11.58 -1.41
C LEU A 143 -8.47 11.55 -0.06
N MET A 144 -8.06 12.40 0.89
CA MET A 144 -8.76 12.56 2.18
C MET A 144 -10.19 13.07 2.00
N GLU A 145 -10.41 14.00 1.06
CA GLU A 145 -11.73 14.59 0.82
C GLU A 145 -12.72 13.59 0.19
N HIS A 146 -12.22 12.59 -0.52
CA HIS A 146 -13.04 11.58 -1.22
C HIS A 146 -13.27 10.31 -0.41
N ALA A 147 -12.36 9.93 0.50
CA ALA A 147 -12.53 8.76 1.36
C ALA A 147 -13.61 8.99 2.42
N ASP A 148 -14.28 7.90 2.86
CA ASP A 148 -15.25 7.99 3.95
C ASP A 148 -14.56 8.24 5.31
N VAL A 149 -13.36 7.69 5.48
CA VAL A 149 -12.54 7.88 6.69
C VAL A 149 -11.08 8.06 6.28
N PHE A 150 -10.40 9.00 6.93
CA PHE A 150 -8.96 9.18 6.85
C PHE A 150 -8.30 8.85 8.18
N THR A 151 -7.27 8.00 8.15
CA THR A 151 -6.45 7.65 9.30
C THR A 151 -5.02 8.16 9.09
N PRO A 152 -4.57 9.16 9.85
CA PRO A 152 -3.16 9.57 9.81
C PRO A 152 -2.27 8.44 10.33
N LEU A 153 -1.28 8.03 9.53
CA LEU A 153 -0.28 7.07 9.99
C LEU A 153 0.59 7.61 11.13
N ASP A 154 0.68 8.95 11.24
CA ASP A 154 1.37 9.64 12.35
C ASP A 154 0.82 9.26 13.73
N ASP A 155 -0.46 8.92 13.83
CA ASP A 155 -1.16 8.64 15.09
C ASP A 155 -1.05 7.17 15.54
N LEU A 156 -0.41 6.32 14.73
CA LEU A 156 -0.21 4.91 15.08
C LEU A 156 0.92 4.71 16.09
N ASP A 157 0.85 3.61 16.83
CA ASP A 157 1.93 3.20 17.74
C ASP A 157 3.07 2.53 16.95
N TRP A 158 3.93 3.35 16.38
CA TRP A 158 5.08 2.90 15.57
C TRP A 158 6.10 2.12 16.37
N SER A 159 6.15 2.24 17.70
CA SER A 159 7.06 1.44 18.52
C SER A 159 6.79 -0.07 18.43
N LYS A 160 5.60 -0.45 18.02
CA LYS A 160 5.19 -1.84 17.78
C LYS A 160 5.24 -2.25 16.32
N ILE A 161 5.24 -1.28 15.41
CA ILE A 161 5.18 -1.53 13.96
C ILE A 161 6.57 -1.64 13.35
N VAL A 162 7.57 -0.91 13.87
CA VAL A 162 8.95 -0.97 13.37
C VAL A 162 9.84 -1.85 14.25
N PHE A 163 10.92 -2.43 13.66
CA PHE A 163 11.89 -3.30 14.37
C PHE A 163 13.29 -3.22 13.77
#